data_4f3959c3beb360278ad68282be2fd1c2
#
_entry.id   4f3959c3beb360278ad68282be2fd1c2
#
_cell.length_a   1.000
_cell.length_b   1.000
_cell.length_c   1.000
_cell.angle_alpha   90.00
_cell.angle_beta   90.00
_cell.angle_gamma   90.00
#
_symmetry.space_group_name_H-M   'P 1'
#
loop_
_entity.id
_entity.type
_entity.pdbx_description
1 polymer ?
#
loop_
_entity_poly.entity_id
_entity_poly.type
_entity_poly.pdbx_seq_one_letter_code
_entity_poly.pdbx_strand_id
1 'polypeptide(L)'
;MVSRILVALDRSPTSHTIFEHTLVLTQAYSARLMLLHVLSSQSSDSPSDPRIMSLGIEGQLSMDWVKSYHDQWAKFEQESLELLKTFEDRAIQAGLETELTQTYGNPGRVICDLAQSWNADLVVMGRRGRSNLTQWFLGSVSNYVIHHVPCSVYLVHP
;
A
#
# COMPACT_ATOMS: atom_id res chain seq x y z
N MET A 1 -9.10 20.53 11.26
CA MET A 1 -10.00 19.42 11.68
C MET A 1 -9.71 18.27 10.73
N VAL A 2 -9.52 17.05 11.22
CA VAL A 2 -9.27 15.88 10.34
C VAL A 2 -10.61 15.44 9.75
N SER A 3 -10.79 15.57 8.45
CA SER A 3 -12.01 15.22 7.71
C SER A 3 -11.78 14.17 6.62
N ARG A 4 -10.54 13.94 6.23
CA ARG A 4 -10.14 12.97 5.20
C ARG A 4 -8.91 12.20 5.64
N ILE A 5 -9.05 10.90 5.77
CA ILE A 5 -7.98 9.98 6.18
C ILE A 5 -7.63 9.07 5.02
N LEU A 6 -6.37 9.07 4.61
CA LEU A 6 -5.80 8.15 3.63
C LEU A 6 -5.03 7.06 4.37
N VAL A 7 -5.36 5.79 4.15
CA VAL A 7 -4.58 4.67 4.68
C VAL A 7 -3.88 3.92 3.55
N ALA A 8 -2.57 3.75 3.70
CA ALA A 8 -1.78 2.94 2.79
C ALA A 8 -1.59 1.52 3.36
N LEU A 9 -2.11 0.54 2.64
CA LEU A 9 -2.13 -0.87 3.02
C LEU A 9 -1.33 -1.69 2.01
N ASP A 10 -0.60 -2.68 2.49
CA ASP A 10 0.07 -3.68 1.68
C ASP A 10 -0.50 -5.08 1.98
N ARG A 11 0.07 -6.14 1.42
CA ARG A 11 -0.35 -7.52 1.68
C ARG A 11 0.28 -8.14 2.93
N SER A 12 0.96 -7.35 3.76
CA SER A 12 1.56 -7.85 5.00
C SER A 12 0.50 -8.11 6.07
N PRO A 13 0.74 -9.04 7.00
CA PRO A 13 -0.16 -9.28 8.13
C PRO A 13 -0.41 -8.04 8.98
N THR A 14 0.53 -7.09 9.00
CA THR A 14 0.42 -5.84 9.76
C THR A 14 -0.65 -4.89 9.21
N SER A 15 -1.07 -5.06 7.96
CA SER A 15 -2.15 -4.26 7.35
C SER A 15 -3.47 -4.38 8.09
N HIS A 16 -3.76 -5.54 8.70
CA HIS A 16 -4.93 -5.67 9.57
C HIS A 16 -4.84 -4.74 10.79
N THR A 17 -3.70 -4.71 11.47
CA THR A 17 -3.50 -3.81 12.63
C THR A 17 -3.58 -2.35 12.21
N ILE A 18 -2.97 -1.98 11.07
CA ILE A 18 -3.02 -0.61 10.53
C ILE A 18 -4.48 -0.23 10.24
N PHE A 19 -5.24 -1.12 9.65
CA PHE A 19 -6.64 -0.88 9.33
C PHE A 19 -7.51 -0.71 10.60
N GLU A 20 -7.30 -1.52 11.65
CA GLU A 20 -8.02 -1.35 12.93
C GLU A 20 -7.76 0.03 13.56
N HIS A 21 -6.52 0.48 13.59
CA HIS A 21 -6.19 1.83 14.05
C HIS A 21 -6.88 2.90 13.20
N THR A 22 -6.91 2.67 11.87
CA THR A 22 -7.55 3.60 10.93
C THR A 22 -9.05 3.69 11.16
N LEU A 23 -9.74 2.57 11.39
CA LEU A 23 -11.17 2.56 11.69
C LEU A 23 -11.50 3.42 12.91
N VAL A 24 -10.75 3.21 14.01
CA VAL A 24 -10.95 3.97 15.25
C VAL A 24 -10.76 5.47 15.01
N LEU A 25 -9.70 5.86 14.29
CA LEU A 25 -9.42 7.26 13.97
C LEU A 25 -10.53 7.85 13.08
N THR A 26 -10.94 7.12 12.03
CA THR A 26 -11.95 7.58 11.09
C THR A 26 -13.30 7.80 11.76
N GLN A 27 -13.70 6.89 12.66
CA GLN A 27 -14.92 7.04 13.47
C GLN A 27 -14.82 8.23 14.44
N ALA A 28 -13.70 8.36 15.17
CA ALA A 28 -13.50 9.42 16.15
C ALA A 28 -13.55 10.83 15.54
N TYR A 29 -13.06 10.97 14.31
CA TYR A 29 -13.08 12.23 13.57
C TYR A 29 -14.32 12.42 12.70
N SER A 30 -15.17 11.41 12.53
CA SER A 30 -16.26 11.39 11.53
C SER A 30 -15.73 11.74 10.13
N ALA A 31 -14.58 11.18 9.79
CA ALA A 31 -13.86 11.48 8.56
C ALA A 31 -14.28 10.55 7.42
N ARG A 32 -14.00 10.96 6.17
CA ARG A 32 -14.03 10.08 5.00
C ARG A 32 -12.75 9.26 4.95
N LEU A 33 -12.83 8.03 4.48
CA LEU A 33 -11.72 7.10 4.39
C LEU A 33 -11.35 6.80 2.94
N MET A 34 -10.07 6.92 2.60
CA MET A 34 -9.49 6.42 1.35
C MET A 34 -8.57 5.24 1.66
N LEU A 35 -8.86 4.09 1.09
CA LEU A 35 -7.99 2.90 1.15
C LEU A 35 -7.10 2.88 -0.09
N LEU A 36 -5.80 2.84 0.10
CA LEU A 36 -4.81 2.80 -0.99
C LEU A 36 -3.95 1.54 -0.91
N HIS A 37 -3.85 0.83 -2.04
CA HIS A 37 -2.82 -0.17 -2.29
C HIS A 37 -1.99 0.21 -3.51
N VAL A 38 -0.67 0.20 -3.38
CA VAL A 38 0.24 0.51 -4.49
C VAL A 38 0.92 -0.76 -4.98
N LEU A 39 0.65 -1.12 -6.23
CA LEU A 39 1.32 -2.21 -6.93
C LEU A 39 2.73 -1.76 -7.33
N SER A 40 3.75 -2.37 -6.74
CA SER A 40 5.14 -2.01 -6.97
C SER A 40 6.01 -3.24 -7.18
N SER A 41 6.87 -3.21 -8.19
CA SER A 41 7.90 -4.25 -8.39
C SER A 41 8.97 -4.26 -7.29
N GLN A 42 9.01 -3.23 -6.45
CA GLN A 42 9.90 -3.15 -5.30
C GLN A 42 9.30 -3.81 -4.04
N SER A 43 8.05 -4.23 -4.09
CA SER A 43 7.42 -4.96 -2.98
C SER A 43 8.00 -6.36 -2.89
N SER A 44 8.28 -6.82 -1.67
CA SER A 44 8.90 -8.15 -1.42
C SER A 44 8.05 -9.34 -1.86
N ASP A 45 6.76 -9.13 -2.10
CA ASP A 45 5.78 -10.13 -2.53
C ASP A 45 5.32 -9.94 -3.98
N SER A 46 5.87 -8.95 -4.68
CA SER A 46 5.60 -8.76 -6.11
C SER A 46 6.29 -9.83 -6.95
N PRO A 47 5.73 -10.18 -8.12
CA PRO A 47 6.38 -11.09 -9.05
C PRO A 47 7.77 -10.57 -9.44
N SER A 48 8.78 -11.45 -9.37
CA SER A 48 10.15 -11.10 -9.73
C SER A 48 10.29 -10.89 -11.23
N ASP A 49 10.94 -9.78 -11.63
CA ASP A 49 11.19 -9.50 -13.04
C ASP A 49 12.13 -10.56 -13.65
N PRO A 50 11.69 -11.29 -14.70
CA PRO A 50 12.51 -12.32 -15.33
C PRO A 50 13.86 -11.81 -15.87
N ARG A 51 13.92 -10.51 -16.22
CA ARG A 51 15.14 -9.88 -16.71
C ARG A 51 16.24 -9.81 -15.65
N ILE A 52 15.87 -9.71 -14.37
CA ILE A 52 16.82 -9.72 -13.26
C ILE A 52 17.42 -11.12 -13.09
N MET A 53 16.62 -12.16 -13.30
CA MET A 53 17.08 -13.55 -13.19
C MET A 53 17.95 -13.98 -14.39
N SER A 54 17.77 -13.35 -15.57
CA SER A 54 18.53 -13.67 -16.79
C SER A 54 19.89 -13.00 -16.90
N LEU A 55 20.26 -12.08 -16.02
CA LEU A 55 21.58 -11.43 -16.01
C LEU A 55 22.77 -12.39 -15.79
N GLY A 56 22.52 -13.67 -15.48
CA GLY A 56 23.53 -14.71 -15.33
C GLY A 56 23.47 -15.85 -16.37
N ILE A 57 22.53 -15.81 -17.30
CA ILE A 57 22.35 -16.89 -18.29
C ILE A 57 22.22 -16.21 -19.67
N GLU A 58 23.17 -16.51 -20.56
CA GLU A 58 23.07 -16.15 -21.99
C GLU A 58 21.89 -16.91 -22.63
N GLY A 59 20.67 -16.41 -22.45
CA GLY A 59 19.46 -17.02 -22.97
C GLY A 59 18.43 -15.96 -23.34
N GLN A 60 17.90 -16.04 -24.56
CA GLN A 60 16.73 -15.25 -24.97
C GLN A 60 15.57 -15.60 -24.01
N LEU A 61 14.92 -14.56 -23.44
CA LEU A 61 13.67 -14.71 -22.70
C LEU A 61 12.65 -15.44 -23.62
N SER A 62 12.25 -16.64 -23.24
CA SER A 62 11.22 -17.34 -24.01
C SER A 62 9.87 -16.62 -23.84
N MET A 63 9.03 -16.70 -24.85
CA MET A 63 7.67 -16.15 -24.80
C MET A 63 6.84 -16.72 -23.64
N ASP A 64 7.14 -17.96 -23.24
CA ASP A 64 6.48 -18.62 -22.10
C ASP A 64 6.83 -17.95 -20.76
N TRP A 65 8.06 -17.48 -20.60
CA TRP A 65 8.47 -16.73 -19.42
C TRP A 65 7.76 -15.37 -19.33
N VAL A 66 7.67 -14.66 -20.44
CA VAL A 66 6.97 -13.37 -20.50
C VAL A 66 5.50 -13.57 -20.15
N LYS A 67 4.85 -14.58 -20.71
CA LYS A 67 3.46 -14.91 -20.42
C LYS A 67 3.28 -15.26 -18.93
N SER A 68 4.11 -16.13 -18.39
CA SER A 68 4.07 -16.52 -16.98
C SER A 68 4.23 -15.31 -16.04
N TYR A 69 5.09 -14.37 -16.38
CA TYR A 69 5.28 -13.14 -15.62
C TYR A 69 4.03 -12.26 -15.64
N HIS A 70 3.40 -12.09 -16.80
CA HIS A 70 2.14 -11.35 -16.91
C HIS A 70 1.01 -12.01 -16.13
N ASP A 71 0.90 -13.34 -16.17
CA ASP A 71 -0.11 -14.08 -15.43
C ASP A 71 0.09 -13.94 -13.91
N GLN A 72 1.33 -13.96 -13.45
CA GLN A 72 1.68 -13.74 -12.04
C GLN A 72 1.30 -12.31 -11.58
N TRP A 73 1.56 -11.29 -12.41
CA TRP A 73 1.17 -9.92 -12.12
C TRP A 73 -0.35 -9.75 -12.07
N ALA A 74 -1.08 -10.32 -13.04
CA ALA A 74 -2.54 -10.26 -13.05
C ALA A 74 -3.13 -10.90 -11.78
N LYS A 75 -2.57 -12.04 -11.36
CA LYS A 75 -2.96 -12.71 -10.11
C LYS A 75 -2.64 -11.86 -8.89
N PHE A 76 -1.43 -11.28 -8.82
CA PHE A 76 -1.01 -10.41 -7.72
C PHE A 76 -1.91 -9.18 -7.58
N GLU A 77 -2.24 -8.55 -8.70
CA GLU A 77 -3.15 -7.40 -8.75
C GLU A 77 -4.55 -7.77 -8.25
N GLN A 78 -5.10 -8.88 -8.74
CA GLN A 78 -6.43 -9.35 -8.36
C GLN A 78 -6.50 -9.69 -6.86
N GLU A 79 -5.57 -10.49 -6.34
CA GLU A 79 -5.53 -10.88 -4.92
C GLU A 79 -5.36 -9.66 -4.01
N SER A 80 -4.58 -8.68 -4.43
CA SER A 80 -4.37 -7.44 -3.69
C SER A 80 -5.64 -6.59 -3.66
N LEU A 81 -6.36 -6.52 -4.78
CA LEU A 81 -7.63 -5.80 -4.86
C LEU A 81 -8.72 -6.48 -4.01
N GLU A 82 -8.78 -7.81 -4.03
CA GLU A 82 -9.72 -8.57 -3.20
C GLU A 82 -9.48 -8.32 -1.71
N LEU A 83 -8.22 -8.31 -1.28
CA LEU A 83 -7.87 -7.96 0.09
C LEU A 83 -8.32 -6.53 0.44
N LEU A 84 -8.05 -5.55 -0.44
CA LEU A 84 -8.44 -4.17 -0.23
C LEU A 84 -9.96 -4.02 -0.12
N LYS A 85 -10.73 -4.76 -0.91
CA LYS A 85 -12.20 -4.81 -0.84
C LYS A 85 -12.71 -5.37 0.48
N THR A 86 -12.02 -6.35 1.09
CA THR A 86 -12.42 -6.85 2.41
C THR A 86 -12.31 -5.77 3.48
N PHE A 87 -11.33 -4.89 3.38
CA PHE A 87 -11.21 -3.73 4.26
C PHE A 87 -12.29 -2.69 3.98
N GLU A 88 -12.59 -2.43 2.71
CA GLU A 88 -13.67 -1.52 2.31
C GLU A 88 -15.03 -1.97 2.86
N ASP A 89 -15.37 -3.24 2.68
CA ASP A 89 -16.63 -3.81 3.18
C ASP A 89 -16.74 -3.65 4.70
N ARG A 90 -15.66 -3.85 5.43
CA ARG A 90 -15.63 -3.67 6.88
C ARG A 90 -15.81 -2.21 7.28
N ALA A 91 -15.19 -1.28 6.56
CA ALA A 91 -15.35 0.15 6.80
C ALA A 91 -16.80 0.61 6.54
N ILE A 92 -17.39 0.15 5.45
CA ILE A 92 -18.81 0.43 5.11
C ILE A 92 -19.75 -0.16 6.17
N GLN A 93 -19.52 -1.39 6.62
CA GLN A 93 -20.29 -2.01 7.71
C GLN A 93 -20.17 -1.24 9.03
N ALA A 94 -19.04 -0.58 9.25
CA ALA A 94 -18.81 0.32 10.38
C ALA A 94 -19.46 1.72 10.21
N GLY A 95 -20.18 1.95 9.10
CA GLY A 95 -20.87 3.19 8.80
C GLY A 95 -19.99 4.31 8.25
N LEU A 96 -18.81 3.99 7.72
CA LEU A 96 -17.87 4.98 7.19
C LEU A 96 -18.07 5.22 5.71
N GLU A 97 -17.97 6.48 5.30
CA GLU A 97 -17.87 6.84 3.88
C GLU A 97 -16.48 6.49 3.38
N THR A 98 -16.39 5.49 2.50
CA THR A 98 -15.12 4.86 2.10
C THR A 98 -14.96 4.84 0.59
N GLU A 99 -13.78 5.17 0.14
CA GLU A 99 -13.30 5.03 -1.24
C GLU A 99 -12.08 4.11 -1.26
N LEU A 100 -11.86 3.37 -2.34
CA LEU A 100 -10.65 2.59 -2.52
C LEU A 100 -9.95 2.92 -3.85
N THR A 101 -8.63 2.83 -3.82
CA THR A 101 -7.77 3.02 -5.00
C THR A 101 -6.64 2.00 -4.99
N GLN A 102 -6.49 1.30 -6.12
CA GLN A 102 -5.31 0.49 -6.39
C GLN A 102 -4.61 1.03 -7.63
N THR A 103 -3.31 1.23 -7.57
CA THR A 103 -2.55 1.81 -8.68
C THR A 103 -1.12 1.32 -8.70
N TYR A 104 -0.47 1.40 -9.86
CA TYR A 104 0.94 1.09 -10.04
C TYR A 104 1.83 2.28 -9.72
N GLY A 105 3.01 2.03 -9.18
CA GLY A 105 4.02 3.06 -9.03
C GLY A 105 5.00 2.87 -7.88
N ASN A 106 5.73 3.94 -7.60
CA ASN A 106 6.56 4.01 -6.39
C ASN A 106 5.68 4.33 -5.18
N PRO A 107 5.61 3.47 -4.16
CA PRO A 107 4.65 3.63 -3.07
C PRO A 107 4.74 4.98 -2.36
N GLY A 108 5.95 5.45 -2.05
CA GLY A 108 6.12 6.72 -1.36
C GLY A 108 5.59 7.91 -2.15
N ARG A 109 5.86 7.94 -3.46
CA ARG A 109 5.36 9.01 -4.35
C ARG A 109 3.85 8.94 -4.52
N VAL A 110 3.33 7.77 -4.82
CA VAL A 110 1.88 7.58 -5.02
C VAL A 110 1.08 8.00 -3.78
N ILE A 111 1.56 7.64 -2.58
CA ILE A 111 0.92 8.05 -1.31
C ILE A 111 0.89 9.58 -1.20
N CYS A 112 2.02 10.26 -1.46
CA CYS A 112 2.10 11.72 -1.38
C CYS A 112 1.22 12.41 -2.44
N ASP A 113 1.25 11.93 -3.69
CA ASP A 113 0.47 12.49 -4.79
C ASP A 113 -1.04 12.32 -4.56
N LEU A 114 -1.47 11.15 -4.07
CA LEU A 114 -2.87 10.91 -3.72
C LEU A 114 -3.28 11.73 -2.49
N ALA A 115 -2.45 11.81 -1.46
CA ALA A 115 -2.74 12.65 -0.30
C ALA A 115 -2.95 14.11 -0.69
N GLN A 116 -2.14 14.62 -1.62
CA GLN A 116 -2.28 15.97 -2.13
C GLN A 116 -3.54 16.15 -2.99
N SER A 117 -3.75 15.30 -3.98
CA SER A 117 -4.88 15.42 -4.93
C SER A 117 -6.24 15.17 -4.28
N TRP A 118 -6.30 14.26 -3.32
CA TRP A 118 -7.51 13.97 -2.56
C TRP A 118 -7.71 14.91 -1.36
N ASN A 119 -6.74 15.81 -1.08
CA ASN A 119 -6.70 16.71 0.07
C ASN A 119 -6.84 15.97 1.40
N ALA A 120 -6.04 14.93 1.60
CA ALA A 120 -5.99 14.22 2.86
C ALA A 120 -5.48 15.12 4.00
N ASP A 121 -6.10 15.02 5.17
CA ASP A 121 -5.66 15.69 6.39
C ASP A 121 -4.70 14.81 7.21
N LEU A 122 -4.84 13.48 7.03
CA LEU A 122 -4.06 12.48 7.75
C LEU A 122 -3.76 11.29 6.84
N VAL A 123 -2.50 10.90 6.79
CA VAL A 123 -2.06 9.62 6.22
C VAL A 123 -1.78 8.64 7.34
N VAL A 124 -2.40 7.46 7.28
CA VAL A 124 -2.14 6.33 8.18
C VAL A 124 -1.37 5.27 7.43
N MET A 125 -0.29 4.78 7.99
CA MET A 125 0.51 3.72 7.38
C MET A 125 1.34 2.97 8.42
N GLY A 126 1.85 1.80 8.04
CA GLY A 126 2.80 1.07 8.87
C GLY A 126 4.17 1.76 8.91
N ARG A 127 4.84 1.66 10.02
CA ARG A 127 6.23 2.14 10.15
C ARG A 127 7.20 1.39 9.23
N ARG A 128 6.89 0.12 8.91
CA ARG A 128 7.70 -0.77 8.05
C ARG A 128 6.82 -1.65 7.18
N GLY A 129 7.37 -2.00 6.00
CA GLY A 129 6.91 -3.17 5.26
C GLY A 129 7.53 -4.47 5.82
N ARG A 130 7.51 -5.54 5.05
CA ARG A 130 7.89 -6.93 5.44
C ARG A 130 9.37 -7.18 5.78
N SER A 131 10.28 -6.20 5.70
CA SER A 131 11.71 -6.46 5.95
C SER A 131 12.01 -6.51 7.45
N ASN A 132 12.59 -7.64 7.90
CA ASN A 132 13.03 -7.90 9.28
C ASN A 132 14.28 -7.11 9.73
N LEU A 133 14.58 -5.97 9.10
CA LEU A 133 15.75 -5.18 9.46
C LEU A 133 15.53 -4.44 10.78
N THR A 134 16.50 -4.57 11.64
CA THR A 134 16.67 -4.05 13.01
C THR A 134 15.67 -2.98 13.50
N GLN A 135 15.27 -3.08 14.77
CA GLN A 135 14.20 -2.33 15.46
C GLN A 135 14.26 -0.79 15.35
N TRP A 136 15.34 -0.20 14.84
CA TRP A 136 15.60 1.24 14.88
C TRP A 136 15.35 1.99 13.57
N PHE A 137 15.08 1.29 12.45
CA PHE A 137 14.96 1.95 11.15
C PHE A 137 13.52 2.10 10.67
N LEU A 138 13.18 3.30 10.21
CA LEU A 138 11.97 3.58 9.44
C LEU A 138 12.07 2.87 8.08
N GLY A 139 10.97 2.29 7.58
CA GLY A 139 10.92 1.75 6.23
C GLY A 139 11.15 2.84 5.17
N SER A 140 11.67 2.46 4.00
CA SER A 140 11.95 3.42 2.91
C SER A 140 10.72 4.22 2.50
N VAL A 141 9.56 3.58 2.41
CA VAL A 141 8.28 4.23 2.05
C VAL A 141 7.84 5.20 3.14
N SER A 142 7.80 4.77 4.40
CA SER A 142 7.38 5.64 5.51
C SER A 142 8.34 6.82 5.72
N ASN A 143 9.64 6.60 5.56
CA ASN A 143 10.62 7.68 5.60
C ASN A 143 10.39 8.70 4.48
N TYR A 144 10.13 8.24 3.25
CA TYR A 144 9.83 9.13 2.14
C TYR A 144 8.56 9.95 2.41
N VAL A 145 7.48 9.28 2.81
CA VAL A 145 6.17 9.93 3.04
C VAL A 145 6.27 11.01 4.12
N ILE A 146 6.91 10.74 5.25
CA ILE A 146 7.06 11.72 6.34
C ILE A 146 7.72 13.02 5.86
N HIS A 147 8.66 12.93 4.94
CA HIS A 147 9.39 14.10 4.44
C HIS A 147 8.70 14.84 3.29
N HIS A 148 7.72 14.23 2.61
CA HIS A 148 7.17 14.77 1.37
C HIS A 148 5.65 14.95 1.37
N VAL A 149 4.91 14.35 2.29
CA VAL A 149 3.45 14.48 2.32
C VAL A 149 3.02 15.86 2.85
N PRO A 150 1.97 16.48 2.29
CA PRO A 150 1.55 17.82 2.71
C PRO A 150 0.64 17.84 3.95
N CYS A 151 0.45 16.71 4.63
CA CYS A 151 -0.46 16.58 5.77
C CYS A 151 0.18 15.79 6.94
N SER A 152 -0.58 15.59 8.01
CA SER A 152 -0.13 14.78 9.15
C SER A 152 0.05 13.31 8.79
N VAL A 153 0.96 12.63 9.50
CA VAL A 153 1.19 11.19 9.33
C VAL A 153 1.04 10.47 10.66
N TYR A 154 0.26 9.40 10.67
CA TYR A 154 0.15 8.48 11.79
C TYR A 154 0.82 7.16 11.43
N LEU A 155 1.91 6.86 12.11
CA LEU A 155 2.65 5.62 11.93
C LEU A 155 2.21 4.57 12.93
N VAL A 156 1.67 3.48 12.42
CA VAL A 156 1.32 2.32 13.23
C VAL A 156 2.57 1.45 13.42
N HIS A 157 2.87 1.17 14.66
CA HIS A 157 3.87 0.18 15.03
C HIS A 157 3.13 -1.12 15.34
N PRO A 158 3.40 -2.21 14.60
CA PRO A 158 2.79 -3.52 14.86
C PRO A 158 3.34 -4.16 16.14
#